data_264127c73ef3819cc57777be037da446
#
_entry.id   264127c73ef3819cc57777be037da446
#
_cell.length_a   1.000
_cell.length_b   1.000
_cell.length_c   1.000
_cell.angle_alpha   90.00
_cell.angle_beta   90.00
_cell.angle_gamma   90.00
#
_symmetry.space_group_name_H-M   'P 1'
#
loop_
_entity.id
_entity.type
_entity.pdbx_description
1 polymer ?
#
loop_
_entity_poly.entity_id
_entity_poly.type
_entity_poly.pdbx_seq_one_letter_code
_entity_poly.pdbx_strand_id
1 'polypeptide(L)'
;MAAARKSKALVGVYPGTFDPITLGHLDIIRRATKIVDHLIVAVARNAGKGPLFATDERVEMVQNEMAVLIEQGSTNASTIEVLAFDNLLMHFCQSVDARIIIRGLRAVSDFEYEFQMAGMNARLEPRIETVFLMASERQQFISSRFVKEIGQLGGDVSSFVTAPVRERLEVKFARGDRSQA
;
A
#
# COMPACT_ATOMS: atom_id res chain seq x y z
N MET A 1 -32.11 24.58 18.34
CA MET A 1 -31.63 23.24 17.99
C MET A 1 -30.60 23.38 16.87
N ALA A 2 -29.31 23.16 17.15
CA ALA A 2 -28.27 23.24 16.15
C ALA A 2 -28.35 21.98 15.25
N ALA A 3 -28.56 22.18 13.96
CA ALA A 3 -28.53 21.09 12.99
C ALA A 3 -27.14 20.42 13.02
N ALA A 4 -27.07 19.13 13.34
CA ALA A 4 -25.87 18.38 13.32
C ALA A 4 -25.31 18.42 11.85
N ARG A 5 -24.23 19.16 11.66
CA ARG A 5 -23.48 19.12 10.40
C ARG A 5 -23.06 17.66 10.21
N LYS A 6 -23.62 16.97 9.23
CA LYS A 6 -23.05 15.69 8.77
C LYS A 6 -21.58 15.96 8.43
N SER A 7 -20.67 15.49 9.24
CA SER A 7 -19.23 15.57 8.92
C SER A 7 -19.03 14.84 7.59
N LYS A 8 -18.34 15.49 6.66
CA LYS A 8 -17.93 14.84 5.41
C LYS A 8 -17.04 13.65 5.77
N ALA A 9 -17.25 12.50 5.12
CA ALA A 9 -16.44 11.32 5.36
C ALA A 9 -14.94 11.63 5.20
N LEU A 10 -14.13 11.18 6.12
CA LEU A 10 -12.68 11.37 6.09
C LEU A 10 -12.06 10.39 5.11
N VAL A 11 -11.57 10.90 3.98
CA VAL A 11 -10.89 10.11 2.95
C VAL A 11 -9.39 10.09 3.20
N GLY A 12 -8.83 8.88 3.26
CA GLY A 12 -7.38 8.65 3.36
C GLY A 12 -6.84 7.89 2.16
N VAL A 13 -5.61 8.20 1.76
CA VAL A 13 -4.88 7.51 0.69
C VAL A 13 -3.68 6.78 1.29
N TYR A 14 -3.55 5.50 1.01
CA TYR A 14 -2.34 4.71 1.26
C TYR A 14 -1.63 4.40 -0.05
N PRO A 15 -0.62 5.20 -0.44
CA PRO A 15 0.09 5.03 -1.70
C PRO A 15 1.23 4.02 -1.57
N GLY A 16 1.41 3.23 -2.61
CA GLY A 16 2.53 2.29 -2.70
C GLY A 16 2.71 1.71 -4.10
N THR A 17 3.82 1.01 -4.31
CA THR A 17 4.05 0.26 -5.55
C THR A 17 3.39 -1.11 -5.51
N PHE A 18 3.32 -1.72 -4.33
CA PHE A 18 2.74 -3.05 -4.07
C PHE A 18 3.26 -4.12 -5.06
N ASP A 19 4.56 -4.21 -5.15
CA ASP A 19 5.25 -5.10 -6.12
C ASP A 19 6.11 -6.19 -5.42
N PRO A 20 5.46 -7.22 -4.82
CA PRO A 20 4.03 -7.38 -4.59
C PRO A 20 3.53 -6.73 -3.29
N ILE A 21 2.22 -6.82 -3.03
CA ILE A 21 1.64 -6.58 -1.71
C ILE A 21 2.16 -7.62 -0.71
N THR A 22 2.39 -7.22 0.55
CA THR A 22 2.98 -8.05 1.60
C THR A 22 2.14 -8.01 2.88
N LEU A 23 2.43 -8.90 3.83
CA LEU A 23 1.79 -8.88 5.16
C LEU A 23 2.02 -7.55 5.89
N GLY A 24 3.18 -6.90 5.66
CA GLY A 24 3.45 -5.55 6.18
C GLY A 24 2.49 -4.49 5.63
N HIS A 25 2.16 -4.54 4.35
CA HIS A 25 1.17 -3.65 3.76
C HIS A 25 -0.23 -3.92 4.33
N LEU A 26 -0.61 -5.18 4.50
CA LEU A 26 -1.92 -5.55 5.06
C LEU A 26 -2.07 -5.10 6.51
N ASP A 27 -1.01 -5.13 7.33
CA ASP A 27 -1.01 -4.58 8.68
C ASP A 27 -1.35 -3.08 8.68
N ILE A 28 -0.65 -2.31 7.86
CA ILE A 28 -0.91 -0.86 7.72
C ILE A 28 -2.33 -0.60 7.23
N ILE A 29 -2.81 -1.32 6.22
CA ILE A 29 -4.17 -1.17 5.69
C ILE A 29 -5.22 -1.41 6.77
N ARG A 30 -5.15 -2.52 7.52
CA ARG A 30 -6.08 -2.82 8.62
C ARG A 30 -6.12 -1.72 9.67
N ARG A 31 -4.99 -1.11 9.95
CA ARG A 31 -4.89 -0.05 10.96
C ARG A 31 -5.34 1.29 10.40
N ALA A 32 -5.07 1.55 9.13
CA ALA A 32 -5.54 2.73 8.41
C ALA A 32 -7.07 2.83 8.41
N THR A 33 -7.79 1.71 8.25
CA THR A 33 -9.26 1.69 8.29
C THR A 33 -9.88 2.06 9.65
N LYS A 34 -9.07 2.17 10.71
CA LYS A 34 -9.50 2.67 12.02
C LYS A 34 -9.38 4.20 12.15
N ILE A 35 -8.69 4.83 11.19
CA ILE A 35 -8.36 6.25 11.22
C ILE A 35 -9.25 7.03 10.27
N VAL A 36 -9.63 6.42 9.13
CA VAL A 36 -10.40 7.06 8.07
C VAL A 36 -11.72 6.34 7.82
N ASP A 37 -12.71 7.07 7.30
CA ASP A 37 -14.01 6.50 6.94
C ASP A 37 -13.97 5.79 5.58
N HIS A 38 -13.16 6.32 4.64
CA HIS A 38 -12.92 5.77 3.31
C HIS A 38 -11.42 5.69 3.06
N LEU A 39 -10.91 4.49 2.80
CA LEU A 39 -9.51 4.24 2.49
C LEU A 39 -9.33 3.94 1.00
N ILE A 40 -8.46 4.71 0.34
CA ILE A 40 -8.02 4.44 -1.03
C ILE A 40 -6.60 3.86 -0.97
N VAL A 41 -6.45 2.59 -1.37
CA VAL A 41 -5.15 1.97 -1.58
C VAL A 41 -4.69 2.31 -2.99
N ALA A 42 -3.73 3.24 -3.09
CA ALA A 42 -3.31 3.83 -4.35
C ALA A 42 -2.07 3.14 -4.91
N VAL A 43 -2.22 2.42 -6.03
CA VAL A 43 -1.15 1.67 -6.69
C VAL A 43 -0.44 2.57 -7.69
N ALA A 44 0.84 2.91 -7.44
CA ALA A 44 1.63 3.73 -8.34
C ALA A 44 1.96 2.98 -9.63
N ARG A 45 1.62 3.55 -10.81
CA ARG A 45 2.01 3.01 -12.12
C ARG A 45 3.52 3.09 -12.30
N ASN A 46 4.10 4.24 -11.95
CA ASN A 46 5.53 4.52 -12.06
C ASN A 46 6.28 3.91 -10.87
N ALA A 47 6.52 2.61 -10.91
CA ALA A 47 7.19 1.85 -9.85
C ALA A 47 8.73 1.91 -9.90
N GLY A 48 9.32 2.87 -10.62
CA GLY A 48 10.77 2.95 -10.80
C GLY A 48 11.31 1.93 -11.80
N LYS A 49 12.53 1.43 -11.58
CA LYS A 49 13.19 0.52 -12.52
C LYS A 49 12.60 -0.89 -12.44
N GLY A 50 11.84 -1.27 -13.48
CA GLY A 50 11.44 -2.65 -13.75
C GLY A 50 10.66 -3.35 -12.62
N PRO A 51 9.38 -3.06 -12.41
CA PRO A 51 8.56 -3.83 -11.48
C PRO A 51 8.45 -5.29 -11.94
N LEU A 52 8.37 -6.23 -11.00
CA LEU A 52 8.18 -7.65 -11.29
C LEU A 52 6.79 -7.91 -11.89
N PHE A 53 5.79 -7.22 -11.36
CA PHE A 53 4.41 -7.33 -11.79
C PHE A 53 3.96 -6.07 -12.54
N ALA A 54 3.25 -6.25 -13.65
CA ALA A 54 2.59 -5.15 -14.36
C ALA A 54 1.59 -4.43 -13.43
N THR A 55 1.24 -3.19 -13.77
CA THR A 55 0.35 -2.39 -12.92
C THR A 55 -0.98 -3.11 -12.66
N ASP A 56 -1.59 -3.67 -13.69
CA ASP A 56 -2.89 -4.33 -13.57
C ASP A 56 -2.80 -5.60 -12.70
N GLU A 57 -1.69 -6.35 -12.77
CA GLU A 57 -1.45 -7.48 -11.88
C GLU A 57 -1.32 -7.05 -10.41
N ARG A 58 -0.67 -5.91 -10.16
CA ARG A 58 -0.52 -5.36 -8.81
C ARG A 58 -1.85 -4.85 -8.25
N VAL A 59 -2.63 -4.17 -9.07
CA VAL A 59 -4.00 -3.72 -8.71
C VAL A 59 -4.87 -4.92 -8.36
N GLU A 60 -4.89 -5.95 -9.22
CA GLU A 60 -5.66 -7.17 -8.98
C GLU A 60 -5.25 -7.87 -7.67
N MET A 61 -3.94 -8.03 -7.42
CA MET A 61 -3.47 -8.61 -6.17
C MET A 61 -3.95 -7.82 -4.95
N VAL A 62 -3.87 -6.49 -5.00
CA VAL A 62 -4.35 -5.64 -3.90
C VAL A 62 -5.86 -5.76 -3.73
N GLN A 63 -6.63 -5.76 -4.83
CA GLN A 63 -8.10 -5.92 -4.78
C GLN A 63 -8.52 -7.25 -4.14
N ASN A 64 -7.85 -8.35 -4.51
CA ASN A 64 -8.12 -9.66 -3.94
C ASN A 64 -7.85 -9.69 -2.43
N GLU A 65 -6.74 -9.10 -1.99
CA GLU A 65 -6.43 -9.01 -0.55
C GLU A 65 -7.45 -8.13 0.20
N MET A 66 -7.92 -7.03 -0.41
CA MET A 66 -8.95 -6.19 0.19
C MET A 66 -10.29 -6.94 0.33
N ALA A 67 -10.68 -7.72 -0.67
CA ALA A 67 -11.89 -8.54 -0.61
C ALA A 67 -11.83 -9.52 0.59
N VAL A 68 -10.70 -10.20 0.78
CA VAL A 68 -10.48 -11.10 1.92
C VAL A 68 -10.56 -10.35 3.25
N LEU A 69 -9.94 -9.18 3.37
CA LEU A 69 -9.98 -8.37 4.60
C LEU A 69 -11.41 -7.92 4.96
N ILE A 70 -12.20 -7.55 3.97
CA ILE A 70 -13.60 -7.13 4.14
C ILE A 70 -14.44 -8.34 4.58
N GLU A 71 -14.31 -9.48 3.90
CA GLU A 71 -15.04 -10.71 4.21
C GLU A 71 -14.76 -11.20 5.64
N GLN A 72 -13.51 -11.08 6.09
CA GLN A 72 -13.10 -11.44 7.46
C GLN A 72 -13.57 -10.45 8.52
N GLY A 73 -14.24 -9.35 8.15
CA GLY A 73 -14.62 -8.29 9.09
C GLY A 73 -13.41 -7.61 9.75
N SER A 74 -12.25 -7.67 9.12
CA SER A 74 -10.98 -7.17 9.66
C SER A 74 -10.78 -5.67 9.41
N THR A 75 -11.80 -4.96 8.92
CA THR A 75 -11.74 -3.53 8.58
C THR A 75 -12.85 -2.76 9.27
N ASN A 76 -12.56 -1.53 9.69
CA ASN A 76 -13.54 -0.62 10.29
C ASN A 76 -13.98 0.49 9.33
N ALA A 77 -13.29 0.69 8.20
CA ALA A 77 -13.70 1.66 7.20
C ALA A 77 -14.98 1.18 6.53
N SER A 78 -15.89 2.12 6.27
CA SER A 78 -17.11 1.85 5.54
C SER A 78 -16.85 1.40 4.11
N THR A 79 -15.72 1.85 3.52
CA THR A 79 -15.31 1.47 2.17
C THR A 79 -13.79 1.43 2.04
N ILE A 80 -13.29 0.44 1.28
CA ILE A 80 -11.91 0.38 0.81
C ILE A 80 -11.97 0.32 -0.71
N GLU A 81 -11.23 1.20 -1.36
CA GLU A 81 -11.13 1.27 -2.81
C GLU A 81 -9.68 1.09 -3.25
N VAL A 82 -9.46 0.44 -4.40
CA VAL A 82 -8.12 0.25 -4.97
C VAL A 82 -8.05 0.96 -6.30
N LEU A 83 -7.19 1.97 -6.41
CA LEU A 83 -7.03 2.78 -7.61
C LEU A 83 -5.57 2.83 -8.05
N ALA A 84 -5.34 2.78 -9.36
CA ALA A 84 -4.03 3.07 -9.91
C ALA A 84 -3.86 4.57 -10.18
N PHE A 85 -2.65 5.10 -10.00
CA PHE A 85 -2.31 6.49 -10.34
C PHE A 85 -0.93 6.59 -10.99
N ASP A 86 -0.73 7.62 -11.82
CA ASP A 86 0.51 7.87 -12.59
C ASP A 86 0.99 9.33 -12.53
N ASN A 87 0.23 10.17 -11.86
CA ASN A 87 0.53 11.59 -11.67
C ASN A 87 1.19 11.87 -10.30
N LEU A 88 1.42 13.14 -10.00
CA LEU A 88 1.91 13.56 -8.70
C LEU A 88 0.92 13.14 -7.59
N LEU A 89 1.42 12.52 -6.53
CA LEU A 89 0.59 12.02 -5.42
C LEU A 89 -0.36 13.08 -4.86
N MET A 90 0.09 14.34 -4.74
CA MET A 90 -0.77 15.43 -4.28
C MET A 90 -1.93 15.72 -5.22
N HIS A 91 -1.72 15.69 -6.53
CA HIS A 91 -2.79 15.85 -7.51
C HIS A 91 -3.78 14.67 -7.46
N PHE A 92 -3.27 13.45 -7.29
CA PHE A 92 -4.13 12.29 -7.09
C PHE A 92 -4.97 12.45 -5.82
N CYS A 93 -4.37 12.81 -4.69
CA CYS A 93 -5.08 13.03 -3.43
C CYS A 93 -6.18 14.11 -3.55
N GLN A 94 -5.88 15.21 -4.27
CA GLN A 94 -6.88 16.25 -4.55
C GLN A 94 -8.04 15.72 -5.40
N SER A 95 -7.75 14.91 -6.44
CA SER A 95 -8.77 14.38 -7.35
C SER A 95 -9.78 13.44 -6.66
N VAL A 96 -9.35 12.79 -5.57
CA VAL A 96 -10.20 11.89 -4.76
C VAL A 96 -10.66 12.54 -3.45
N ASP A 97 -10.43 13.86 -3.28
CA ASP A 97 -10.80 14.65 -2.10
C ASP A 97 -10.23 14.08 -0.77
N ALA A 98 -9.05 13.48 -0.84
CA ALA A 98 -8.36 12.96 0.33
C ALA A 98 -7.85 14.09 1.23
N ARG A 99 -7.88 13.84 2.54
CA ARG A 99 -7.38 14.73 3.59
C ARG A 99 -6.18 14.16 4.31
N ILE A 100 -5.96 12.86 4.20
CA ILE A 100 -4.89 12.15 4.89
C ILE A 100 -4.14 11.27 3.89
N ILE A 101 -2.81 11.34 3.94
CA ILE A 101 -1.93 10.33 3.35
C ILE A 101 -1.43 9.46 4.49
N ILE A 102 -1.54 8.15 4.32
CA ILE A 102 -1.06 7.17 5.28
C ILE A 102 0.25 6.59 4.77
N ARG A 103 1.26 6.55 5.63
CA ARG A 103 2.57 5.95 5.34
C ARG A 103 2.96 4.96 6.44
N GLY A 104 3.51 3.82 6.04
CA GLY A 104 4.08 2.85 6.96
C GLY A 104 5.55 3.17 7.24
N LEU A 105 5.96 3.20 8.51
CA LEU A 105 7.36 3.29 8.93
C LEU A 105 7.82 1.94 9.47
N ARG A 106 8.89 1.39 8.94
CA ARG A 106 9.45 0.09 9.32
C ARG A 106 10.73 0.22 10.10
N ALA A 107 11.62 1.11 9.68
CA ALA A 107 12.93 1.32 10.28
C ALA A 107 13.28 2.81 10.33
N VAL A 108 14.30 3.14 11.11
CA VAL A 108 14.83 4.52 11.20
C VAL A 108 15.30 5.04 9.85
N SER A 109 15.85 4.17 9.01
CA SER A 109 16.27 4.52 7.64
C SER A 109 15.11 4.95 6.73
N ASP A 110 13.90 4.44 6.94
CA ASP A 110 12.73 4.86 6.18
C ASP A 110 12.29 6.27 6.61
N PHE A 111 12.50 6.61 7.89
CA PHE A 111 11.98 7.84 8.49
C PHE A 111 12.54 9.10 7.83
N GLU A 112 13.83 9.16 7.55
CA GLU A 112 14.44 10.36 6.95
C GLU A 112 13.83 10.68 5.57
N TYR A 113 13.68 9.67 4.74
CA TYR A 113 13.07 9.84 3.41
C TYR A 113 11.59 10.23 3.53
N GLU A 114 10.83 9.52 4.35
CA GLU A 114 9.42 9.76 4.54
C GLU A 114 9.15 11.15 5.18
N PHE A 115 10.00 11.58 6.10
CA PHE A 115 9.93 12.91 6.71
C PHE A 115 10.16 14.02 5.66
N GLN A 116 11.18 13.86 4.79
CA GLN A 116 11.42 14.80 3.71
C GLN A 116 10.23 14.87 2.75
N MET A 117 9.71 13.71 2.36
CA MET A 117 8.54 13.63 1.49
C MET A 117 7.29 14.27 2.11
N ALA A 118 7.04 14.06 3.40
CA ALA A 118 5.93 14.70 4.10
C ALA A 118 6.07 16.23 4.11
N GLY A 119 7.27 16.74 4.37
CA GLY A 119 7.55 18.19 4.31
C GLY A 119 7.34 18.78 2.91
N MET A 120 7.73 18.07 1.87
CA MET A 120 7.49 18.49 0.48
C MET A 120 5.99 18.47 0.14
N ASN A 121 5.29 17.40 0.54
CA ASN A 121 3.85 17.27 0.32
C ASN A 121 3.05 18.38 1.01
N ALA A 122 3.39 18.71 2.27
CA ALA A 122 2.75 19.79 3.02
C ALA A 122 2.93 21.17 2.37
N ARG A 123 4.05 21.39 1.65
CA ARG A 123 4.26 22.61 0.87
C ARG A 123 3.44 22.66 -0.42
N LEU A 124 3.23 21.51 -1.06
CA LEU A 124 2.44 21.40 -2.29
C LEU A 124 0.94 21.52 -2.02
N GLU A 125 0.45 20.94 -0.94
CA GLU A 125 -0.96 20.98 -0.55
C GLU A 125 -1.11 20.95 0.98
N PRO A 126 -1.16 22.11 1.62
CA PRO A 126 -1.22 22.23 3.10
C PRO A 126 -2.48 21.65 3.74
N ARG A 127 -3.52 21.32 2.95
CA ARG A 127 -4.77 20.77 3.45
C ARG A 127 -4.76 19.26 3.58
N ILE A 128 -3.68 18.59 3.11
CA ILE A 128 -3.52 17.15 3.16
C ILE A 128 -2.42 16.81 4.16
N GLU A 129 -2.78 16.13 5.24
CA GLU A 129 -1.86 15.73 6.30
C GLU A 129 -1.25 14.35 5.99
N THR A 130 0.01 14.14 6.42
CA THR A 130 0.65 12.83 6.36
C THR A 130 0.65 12.19 7.75
N VAL A 131 0.07 11.01 7.86
CA VAL A 131 0.02 10.20 9.08
C VAL A 131 0.94 9.00 8.93
N PHE A 132 1.84 8.84 9.88
CA PHE A 132 2.76 7.71 9.94
C PHE A 132 2.24 6.62 10.87
N LEU A 133 2.21 5.39 10.39
CA LEU A 133 1.91 4.20 11.17
C LEU A 133 3.18 3.36 11.30
N MET A 134 3.66 3.18 12.53
CA MET A 134 4.76 2.25 12.78
C MET A 134 4.33 0.83 12.42
N ALA A 135 5.14 0.12 11.63
CA ALA A 135 4.90 -1.30 11.37
C ALA A 135 4.88 -2.08 12.69
N SER A 136 4.03 -3.10 12.77
CA SER A 136 4.03 -4.00 13.93
C SER A 136 5.38 -4.75 14.02
N GLU A 137 5.77 -5.17 15.22
CA GLU A 137 7.04 -5.84 15.47
C GLU A 137 7.29 -7.03 14.53
N ARG A 138 6.24 -7.81 14.24
CA ARG A 138 6.32 -8.97 13.34
C ARG A 138 6.49 -8.60 11.87
N GLN A 139 6.13 -7.36 11.47
CA GLN A 139 6.05 -6.94 10.07
C GLN A 139 7.12 -5.88 9.71
N GLN A 140 7.87 -5.38 10.68
CA GLN A 140 8.80 -4.26 10.47
C GLN A 140 9.95 -4.55 9.49
N PHE A 141 10.33 -5.82 9.31
CA PHE A 141 11.41 -6.21 8.39
C PHE A 141 10.91 -6.64 7.01
N ILE A 142 9.58 -6.69 6.80
CA ILE A 142 9.02 -7.16 5.54
C ILE A 142 9.03 -6.02 4.51
N SER A 143 9.73 -6.23 3.40
CA SER A 143 9.66 -5.35 2.23
C SER A 143 9.45 -6.14 0.96
N SER A 144 8.73 -5.58 0.00
CA SER A 144 8.54 -6.20 -1.32
C SER A 144 9.86 -6.48 -2.03
N ARG A 145 10.88 -5.63 -1.80
CA ARG A 145 12.22 -5.83 -2.36
C ARG A 145 12.83 -7.13 -1.84
N PHE A 146 12.89 -7.31 -0.53
CA PHE A 146 13.48 -8.53 0.06
C PHE A 146 12.66 -9.78 -0.28
N VAL A 147 11.33 -9.68 -0.32
CA VAL A 147 10.47 -10.79 -0.76
C VAL A 147 10.84 -11.23 -2.18
N LYS A 148 11.06 -10.29 -3.10
CA LYS A 148 11.50 -10.61 -4.46
C LYS A 148 12.89 -11.24 -4.50
N GLU A 149 13.85 -10.65 -3.79
CA GLU A 149 15.24 -11.16 -3.72
C GLU A 149 15.27 -12.60 -3.18
N ILE A 150 14.56 -12.86 -2.08
CA ILE A 150 14.47 -14.20 -1.48
C ILE A 150 13.81 -15.20 -2.46
N GLY A 151 12.67 -14.84 -3.03
CA GLY A 151 11.94 -15.72 -3.94
C GLY A 151 12.69 -16.01 -5.25
N GLN A 152 13.42 -15.03 -5.80
CA GLN A 152 14.27 -15.22 -6.98
C GLN A 152 15.41 -16.24 -6.73
N LEU A 153 15.88 -16.32 -5.49
CA LEU A 153 16.92 -17.27 -5.08
C LEU A 153 16.34 -18.61 -4.60
N GLY A 154 15.03 -18.84 -4.78
CA GLY A 154 14.36 -20.08 -4.41
C GLY A 154 14.05 -20.21 -2.91
N GLY A 155 14.17 -19.10 -2.14
CA GLY A 155 13.82 -19.08 -0.72
C GLY A 155 12.32 -19.05 -0.48
N ASP A 156 11.87 -19.59 0.66
CA ASP A 156 10.46 -19.58 1.06
C ASP A 156 10.02 -18.17 1.50
N VAL A 157 8.98 -17.65 0.85
CA VAL A 157 8.40 -16.34 1.11
C VAL A 157 7.05 -16.41 1.84
N SER A 158 6.62 -17.60 2.27
CA SER A 158 5.31 -17.84 2.90
C SER A 158 5.07 -17.02 4.17
N SER A 159 6.14 -16.67 4.90
CA SER A 159 6.07 -15.84 6.11
C SER A 159 5.92 -14.34 5.84
N PHE A 160 6.01 -13.90 4.58
CA PHE A 160 6.04 -12.48 4.22
C PHE A 160 4.86 -12.03 3.38
N VAL A 161 4.21 -12.97 2.69
CA VAL A 161 3.06 -12.72 1.79
C VAL A 161 1.96 -13.75 2.04
N THR A 162 0.77 -13.47 1.54
CA THR A 162 -0.35 -14.41 1.56
C THR A 162 -0.14 -15.56 0.56
N ALA A 163 -0.85 -16.66 0.71
CA ALA A 163 -0.74 -17.80 -0.20
C ALA A 163 -1.03 -17.41 -1.67
N PRO A 164 -2.08 -16.63 -2.01
CA PRO A 164 -2.32 -16.22 -3.39
C PRO A 164 -1.19 -15.37 -3.98
N VAL A 165 -0.58 -14.49 -3.20
CA VAL A 165 0.56 -13.67 -3.65
C VAL A 165 1.81 -14.53 -3.84
N ARG A 166 2.04 -15.52 -2.95
CA ARG A 166 3.15 -16.47 -3.09
C ARG A 166 3.05 -17.25 -4.39
N GLU A 167 1.89 -17.81 -4.71
CA GLU A 167 1.66 -18.56 -5.96
C GLU A 167 1.98 -17.71 -7.21
N ARG A 168 1.59 -16.43 -7.20
CA ARG A 168 1.93 -15.51 -8.29
C ARG A 168 3.44 -15.27 -8.40
N LEU A 169 4.15 -15.15 -7.28
CA LEU A 169 5.62 -15.03 -7.27
C LEU A 169 6.29 -16.26 -7.84
N GLU A 170 5.88 -17.46 -7.42
CA GLU A 170 6.40 -18.74 -7.93
C GLU A 170 6.23 -18.86 -9.45
N VAL A 171 5.07 -18.49 -9.99
CA VAL A 171 4.83 -18.48 -11.45
C VAL A 171 5.73 -17.48 -12.16
N LYS A 172 5.95 -16.29 -11.59
CA LYS A 172 6.82 -15.26 -12.20
C LYS A 172 8.28 -15.73 -12.24
N PHE A 173 8.78 -16.30 -11.15
CA PHE A 173 10.18 -16.74 -11.07
C PHE A 173 10.44 -17.98 -11.96
N ALA A 174 9.51 -18.94 -12.01
CA ALA A 174 9.62 -20.09 -12.91
C ALA A 174 9.65 -19.69 -14.41
N ARG A 175 9.04 -18.57 -14.78
CA ARG A 175 9.10 -18.03 -16.16
C ARG A 175 10.39 -17.26 -16.43
N GLY A 176 10.94 -16.56 -15.44
CA GLY A 176 12.19 -15.81 -15.55
C GLY A 176 13.39 -16.72 -15.79
N ASP A 177 13.42 -17.89 -15.16
CA ASP A 177 14.49 -18.88 -15.30
C ASP A 177 14.56 -19.46 -16.73
N ARG A 178 13.41 -19.60 -17.41
CA ARG A 178 13.34 -20.10 -18.80
C ARG A 178 13.77 -19.09 -19.87
N SER A 179 13.90 -17.82 -19.52
CA SER A 179 14.32 -16.78 -20.47
C SER A 179 15.84 -16.54 -20.46
N GLN A 180 16.58 -17.20 -19.57
CA GLN A 180 18.03 -17.12 -19.46
C GLN A 180 18.76 -18.44 -19.88
N ALA A 181 18.02 -19.45 -20.27
CA ALA A 181 18.52 -20.71 -20.82
C ALA A 181 18.30 -20.77 -22.34
#